data_e36e24d0fed4b03f6b5347e2622b925e
#
_entry.id   e36e24d0fed4b03f6b5347e2622b925e
#
_cell.length_a   1.000
_cell.length_b   1.000
_cell.length_c   1.000
_cell.angle_alpha   90.00
_cell.angle_beta   90.00
_cell.angle_gamma   90.00
#
_symmetry.space_group_name_H-M   'P 1'
#
loop_
_entity.id
_entity.type
_entity.pdbx_description
1 polymer ?
#
loop_
_entity_poly.entity_id
_entity_poly.type
_entity_poly.pdbx_seq_one_letter_code
_entity_poly.pdbx_strand_id
1 'polypeptide(L)'
;FNSTSSKNLIYPVPDLISHAASAYLFRNLTSKLKVCQQQFFILVLLGVFLPDLIARGSAFLDREIFLAAQYFHTPFACFFQTVVISCFFVKSQKAPVFWALTTGWILHQAFDIMQGVLGPGYYFILWPLSNQSVSFGLFPDSAWYCVAFLTTLAAFLTNKSLIKKIKAKIS
;
A
#
# COMPACT_ATOMS: atom_id res chain seq x y z
N PHE A 1 17.21 22.07 -26.80
CA PHE A 1 17.07 21.56 -25.42
C PHE A 1 16.47 22.69 -24.60
N ASN A 2 15.13 22.70 -24.49
CA ASN A 2 14.43 23.62 -23.61
C ASN A 2 14.51 23.08 -22.17
N SER A 3 15.22 23.81 -21.33
CA SER A 3 15.20 23.65 -19.89
C SER A 3 13.82 24.04 -19.33
N THR A 4 12.85 23.16 -19.42
CA THR A 4 11.59 23.33 -18.70
C THR A 4 11.87 23.14 -17.23
N SER A 5 11.81 24.25 -16.52
CA SER A 5 11.67 24.42 -15.07
C SER A 5 11.31 23.14 -14.33
N SER A 6 12.21 22.69 -13.48
CA SER A 6 11.98 21.66 -12.45
C SER A 6 10.94 22.19 -11.45
N LYS A 7 9.66 22.18 -11.85
CA LYS A 7 8.59 22.35 -10.88
C LYS A 7 8.70 21.20 -9.90
N ASN A 8 8.91 21.54 -8.65
CA ASN A 8 8.97 20.63 -7.51
C ASN A 8 7.79 19.63 -7.60
N LEU A 9 8.08 18.44 -8.08
CA LEU A 9 7.16 17.32 -8.13
C LEU A 9 7.03 16.73 -6.72
N ILE A 10 6.54 17.55 -5.78
CA ILE A 10 5.98 17.04 -4.54
C ILE A 10 4.62 16.47 -4.95
N TYR A 11 4.61 15.23 -5.40
CA TYR A 11 3.36 14.50 -5.55
C TYR A 11 2.71 14.43 -4.17
N PRO A 12 1.47 14.87 -4.02
CA PRO A 12 0.79 14.80 -2.74
C PRO A 12 0.82 13.36 -2.25
N VAL A 13 1.02 13.17 -0.95
CA VAL A 13 1.13 11.88 -0.22
C VAL A 13 -0.26 11.36 0.25
N PRO A 14 -1.30 11.42 -0.57
CA PRO A 14 -2.64 11.04 -0.16
C PRO A 14 -2.89 9.56 -0.14
N ASP A 15 -2.08 8.87 -0.88
CA ASP A 15 -2.19 7.46 -1.15
C ASP A 15 -1.95 6.60 0.12
N LEU A 16 -1.05 7.01 1.00
CA LEU A 16 -0.80 6.33 2.27
C LEU A 16 -2.06 6.22 3.15
N ILE A 17 -2.97 7.19 3.09
CA ILE A 17 -4.23 7.16 3.85
C ILE A 17 -5.16 6.10 3.26
N SER A 18 -5.31 6.05 1.94
CA SER A 18 -6.12 5.05 1.25
C SER A 18 -5.60 3.64 1.53
N HIS A 19 -4.29 3.45 1.45
CA HIS A 19 -3.64 2.17 1.71
C HIS A 19 -3.80 1.73 3.17
N ALA A 20 -3.60 2.61 4.14
CA ALA A 20 -3.85 2.31 5.54
C ALA A 20 -5.33 1.97 5.78
N ALA A 21 -6.24 2.77 5.24
CA ALA A 21 -7.68 2.56 5.36
C ALA A 21 -8.11 1.24 4.75
N SER A 22 -7.54 0.83 3.61
CA SER A 22 -7.79 -0.47 2.98
C SER A 22 -7.39 -1.64 3.88
N ALA A 23 -6.24 -1.55 4.55
CA ALA A 23 -5.80 -2.57 5.51
C ALA A 23 -6.75 -2.66 6.71
N TYR A 24 -7.19 -1.52 7.25
CA TYR A 24 -8.17 -1.52 8.33
C TYR A 24 -9.54 -2.05 7.90
N LEU A 25 -10.00 -1.69 6.71
CA LEU A 25 -11.24 -2.22 6.13
C LEU A 25 -11.13 -3.74 5.96
N PHE A 26 -10.05 -4.23 5.37
CA PHE A 26 -9.77 -5.65 5.24
C PHE A 26 -9.80 -6.36 6.59
N ARG A 27 -9.11 -5.83 7.60
CA ARG A 27 -9.13 -6.37 8.97
C ARG A 27 -10.54 -6.46 9.54
N ASN A 28 -11.35 -5.42 9.37
CA ASN A 28 -12.70 -5.37 9.92
C ASN A 28 -13.61 -6.41 9.26
N LEU A 29 -13.46 -6.63 7.95
CA LEU A 29 -14.23 -7.60 7.18
C LEU A 29 -13.77 -9.05 7.41
N THR A 30 -12.47 -9.25 7.64
CA THR A 30 -11.83 -10.57 7.74
C THR A 30 -11.24 -10.86 9.12
N SER A 31 -11.84 -10.32 10.18
CA SER A 31 -11.33 -10.38 11.56
C SER A 31 -11.03 -11.79 12.09
N LYS A 32 -11.60 -12.83 11.47
CA LYS A 32 -11.35 -14.25 11.83
C LYS A 32 -10.01 -14.79 11.29
N LEU A 33 -9.39 -14.13 10.30
CA LEU A 33 -8.13 -14.57 9.74
C LEU A 33 -6.98 -14.30 10.72
N LYS A 34 -6.03 -15.23 10.81
CA LYS A 34 -4.85 -15.10 11.69
C LYS A 34 -4.04 -13.85 11.40
N VAL A 35 -3.89 -13.48 10.12
CA VAL A 35 -3.16 -12.26 9.69
C VAL A 35 -3.83 -10.97 10.20
N CYS A 36 -5.11 -11.00 10.54
CA CYS A 36 -5.86 -9.87 11.09
C CYS A 36 -5.78 -9.77 12.61
N GLN A 37 -5.18 -10.75 13.30
CA GLN A 37 -4.91 -10.66 14.73
C GLN A 37 -3.94 -9.51 15.01
N GLN A 38 -4.11 -8.85 16.15
CA GLN A 38 -3.39 -7.62 16.46
C GLN A 38 -1.87 -7.74 16.31
N GLN A 39 -1.30 -8.87 16.72
CA GLN A 39 0.15 -9.12 16.64
C GLN A 39 0.68 -9.19 15.19
N PHE A 40 -0.12 -9.63 14.22
CA PHE A 40 0.28 -9.72 12.81
C PHE A 40 -0.21 -8.53 12.00
N PHE A 41 -1.21 -7.80 12.46
CA PHE A 41 -1.77 -6.67 11.73
C PHE A 41 -0.77 -5.54 11.51
N ILE A 42 0.17 -5.34 12.44
CA ILE A 42 1.29 -4.41 12.26
C ILE A 42 2.13 -4.80 11.04
N LEU A 43 2.34 -6.10 10.81
CA LEU A 43 3.06 -6.59 9.64
C LEU A 43 2.24 -6.43 8.35
N VAL A 44 0.91 -6.55 8.42
CA VAL A 44 0.04 -6.20 7.27
C VAL A 44 0.21 -4.72 6.92
N LEU A 45 0.18 -3.82 7.91
CA LEU A 45 0.42 -2.39 7.70
C LEU A 45 1.83 -2.13 7.16
N LEU A 46 2.84 -2.81 7.68
CA LEU A 46 4.20 -2.71 7.14
C LEU A 46 4.24 -3.15 5.66
N GLY A 47 3.59 -4.27 5.32
CA GLY A 47 3.49 -4.73 3.93
C GLY A 47 2.77 -3.74 3.01
N VAL A 48 1.76 -3.03 3.54
CA VAL A 48 1.05 -1.96 2.82
C VAL A 48 1.96 -0.77 2.55
N PHE A 49 2.80 -0.36 3.50
CA PHE A 49 3.61 0.85 3.37
C PHE A 49 4.98 0.62 2.74
N LEU A 50 5.52 -0.58 2.86
CA LEU A 50 6.90 -0.89 2.47
C LEU A 50 7.23 -0.54 1.01
N PRO A 51 6.39 -0.85 0.01
CA PRO A 51 6.66 -0.50 -1.38
C PRO A 51 6.84 1.01 -1.56
N ASP A 52 5.90 1.79 -1.03
CA ASP A 52 5.93 3.25 -1.09
C ASP A 52 7.09 3.86 -0.28
N LEU A 53 7.38 3.29 0.88
CA LEU A 53 8.45 3.79 1.74
C LEU A 53 9.80 3.71 1.03
N ILE A 54 10.04 2.63 0.29
CA ILE A 54 11.27 2.43 -0.48
C ILE A 54 11.27 3.35 -1.71
N ALA A 55 10.20 3.31 -2.50
CA ALA A 55 10.13 4.07 -3.75
C ALA A 55 10.12 5.58 -3.50
N ARG A 56 9.31 6.07 -2.58
CA ARG A 56 9.20 7.51 -2.27
C ARG A 56 10.33 8.00 -1.38
N GLY A 57 10.82 7.15 -0.47
CA GLY A 57 11.98 7.48 0.34
C GLY A 57 13.23 7.77 -0.50
N SER A 58 13.40 7.05 -1.60
CA SER A 58 14.51 7.28 -2.53
C SER A 58 14.43 8.62 -3.28
N ALA A 59 13.24 9.21 -3.43
CA ALA A 59 13.07 10.51 -4.07
C ALA A 59 13.75 11.67 -3.31
N PHE A 60 13.98 11.50 -2.01
CA PHE A 60 14.73 12.47 -1.21
C PHE A 60 16.25 12.39 -1.42
N LEU A 61 16.73 11.33 -2.05
CA LEU A 61 18.16 11.11 -2.27
C LEU A 61 18.56 11.66 -3.63
N ASP A 62 18.00 11.14 -4.70
CA ASP A 62 18.31 11.53 -6.07
C ASP A 62 17.22 11.04 -7.03
N ARG A 63 17.09 11.73 -8.19
CA ARG A 63 16.12 11.37 -9.23
C ARG A 63 16.42 10.01 -9.87
N GLU A 64 17.67 9.71 -10.12
CA GLU A 64 18.10 8.43 -10.74
C GLU A 64 17.78 7.28 -9.77
N ILE A 65 18.08 7.47 -8.48
CA ILE A 65 17.77 6.51 -7.41
C ILE A 65 16.26 6.31 -7.31
N PHE A 66 15.46 7.37 -7.40
CA PHE A 66 14.00 7.30 -7.40
C PHE A 66 13.48 6.46 -8.58
N LEU A 67 13.98 6.67 -9.80
CA LEU A 67 13.57 5.90 -10.97
C LEU A 67 13.94 4.42 -10.82
N ALA A 68 15.13 4.11 -10.31
CA ALA A 68 15.54 2.75 -10.03
C ALA A 68 14.70 2.11 -8.91
N ALA A 69 14.31 2.88 -7.90
CA ALA A 69 13.52 2.41 -6.78
C ALA A 69 12.07 2.03 -7.16
N GLN A 70 11.54 2.50 -8.30
CA GLN A 70 10.24 2.07 -8.80
C GLN A 70 10.17 0.56 -9.05
N TYR A 71 11.29 -0.08 -9.38
CA TYR A 71 11.33 -1.53 -9.54
C TYR A 71 11.10 -2.28 -8.20
N PHE A 72 11.45 -1.67 -7.06
CA PHE A 72 11.18 -2.24 -5.73
C PHE A 72 9.70 -2.16 -5.33
N HIS A 73 8.92 -1.37 -6.04
CA HIS A 73 7.48 -1.24 -5.88
C HIS A 73 6.69 -2.31 -6.65
N THR A 74 7.35 -3.11 -7.48
CA THR A 74 6.68 -4.14 -8.29
C THR A 74 6.26 -5.35 -7.44
N PRO A 75 5.21 -6.11 -7.85
CA PRO A 75 4.78 -7.31 -7.13
C PRO A 75 5.90 -8.33 -6.93
N PHE A 76 6.76 -8.51 -7.93
CA PHE A 76 7.90 -9.42 -7.85
C PHE A 76 8.90 -8.99 -6.77
N ALA A 77 9.26 -7.71 -6.74
CA ALA A 77 10.16 -7.20 -5.71
C ALA A 77 9.52 -7.23 -4.31
N CYS A 78 8.23 -6.91 -4.19
CA CYS A 78 7.49 -7.02 -2.93
C CYS A 78 7.47 -8.45 -2.40
N PHE A 79 7.28 -9.44 -3.28
CA PHE A 79 7.40 -10.86 -2.91
C PHE A 79 8.78 -11.19 -2.36
N PHE A 80 9.84 -10.75 -3.06
CA PHE A 80 11.22 -11.00 -2.63
C PHE A 80 11.52 -10.34 -1.27
N GLN A 81 11.11 -9.09 -1.09
CA GLN A 81 11.23 -8.37 0.19
C GLN A 81 10.53 -9.15 1.31
N THR A 82 9.34 -9.66 1.05
CA THR A 82 8.56 -10.45 2.01
C THR A 82 9.29 -11.74 2.40
N VAL A 83 9.88 -12.46 1.43
CA VAL A 83 10.68 -13.65 1.70
C VAL A 83 11.88 -13.30 2.58
N VAL A 84 12.64 -12.28 2.18
CA VAL A 84 13.84 -11.84 2.93
C VAL A 84 13.47 -11.44 4.36
N ILE A 85 12.45 -10.60 4.55
CA ILE A 85 12.04 -10.15 5.88
C ILE A 85 11.60 -11.35 6.74
N SER A 86 10.79 -12.27 6.18
CA SER A 86 10.33 -13.43 6.93
C SER A 86 11.44 -14.39 7.36
N CYS A 87 12.59 -14.40 6.64
CA CYS A 87 13.74 -15.20 7.01
C CYS A 87 14.39 -14.77 8.34
N PHE A 88 14.24 -13.52 8.75
CA PHE A 88 14.77 -13.01 10.03
C PHE A 88 13.95 -13.44 11.25
N PHE A 89 12.79 -14.07 11.05
CA PHE A 89 11.95 -14.53 12.14
C PHE A 89 12.23 -15.99 12.51
N VAL A 90 11.89 -16.40 13.74
CA VAL A 90 12.00 -17.78 14.18
C VAL A 90 11.08 -18.70 13.34
N LYS A 91 11.46 -19.97 13.20
CA LYS A 91 10.81 -20.94 12.30
C LYS A 91 9.28 -20.98 12.44
N SER A 92 8.77 -20.90 13.66
CA SER A 92 7.32 -20.92 13.94
C SER A 92 6.58 -19.67 13.48
N GLN A 93 7.27 -18.55 13.30
CA GLN A 93 6.68 -17.26 12.91
C GLN A 93 6.89 -16.92 11.43
N LYS A 94 7.81 -17.60 10.73
CA LYS A 94 8.11 -17.28 9.32
C LYS A 94 6.87 -17.27 8.44
N ALA A 95 6.06 -18.32 8.48
CA ALA A 95 4.85 -18.40 7.66
C ALA A 95 3.79 -17.36 8.02
N PRO A 96 3.42 -17.13 9.29
CA PRO A 96 2.52 -16.04 9.65
C PRO A 96 3.02 -14.67 9.23
N VAL A 97 4.31 -14.37 9.40
CA VAL A 97 4.94 -13.10 8.98
C VAL A 97 4.87 -12.95 7.47
N PHE A 98 5.27 -14.00 6.73
CA PHE A 98 5.21 -14.02 5.27
C PHE A 98 3.78 -13.69 4.78
N TRP A 99 2.77 -14.36 5.30
CA TRP A 99 1.39 -14.13 4.87
C TRP A 99 0.85 -12.77 5.29
N ALA A 100 1.25 -12.25 6.44
CA ALA A 100 0.84 -10.92 6.87
C ALA A 100 1.43 -9.83 5.95
N LEU A 101 2.73 -9.87 5.67
CA LEU A 101 3.38 -8.95 4.73
C LEU A 101 2.81 -9.08 3.31
N THR A 102 2.61 -10.33 2.85
CA THR A 102 2.01 -10.62 1.54
C THR A 102 0.62 -10.01 1.42
N THR A 103 -0.23 -10.18 2.44
CA THR A 103 -1.56 -9.56 2.46
C THR A 103 -1.46 -8.05 2.35
N GLY A 104 -0.51 -7.43 3.05
CA GLY A 104 -0.29 -5.99 3.02
C GLY A 104 0.06 -5.48 1.62
N TRP A 105 1.12 -6.02 1.00
CA TRP A 105 1.53 -5.54 -0.31
C TRP A 105 0.52 -5.89 -1.42
N ILE A 106 -0.24 -6.99 -1.31
CA ILE A 106 -1.35 -7.26 -2.25
C ILE A 106 -2.43 -6.19 -2.16
N LEU A 107 -2.81 -5.77 -0.95
CA LEU A 107 -3.77 -4.67 -0.77
C LEU A 107 -3.24 -3.36 -1.36
N HIS A 108 -1.97 -3.05 -1.13
CA HIS A 108 -1.31 -1.89 -1.71
C HIS A 108 -1.38 -1.92 -3.25
N GLN A 109 -0.90 -3.00 -3.86
CA GLN A 109 -0.88 -3.17 -5.30
C GLN A 109 -2.27 -3.12 -5.94
N ALA A 110 -3.28 -3.67 -5.23
CA ALA A 110 -4.67 -3.64 -5.71
C ALA A 110 -5.21 -2.21 -5.80
N PHE A 111 -4.82 -1.33 -4.89
CA PHE A 111 -5.19 0.09 -4.96
C PHE A 111 -4.43 0.82 -6.05
N ASP A 112 -3.14 0.56 -6.19
CA ASP A 112 -2.31 1.19 -7.20
C ASP A 112 -2.79 0.91 -8.62
N ILE A 113 -3.11 -0.34 -8.92
CA ILE A 113 -3.57 -0.72 -10.27
C ILE A 113 -4.93 -0.09 -10.63
N MET A 114 -5.71 0.31 -9.63
CA MET A 114 -6.99 1.01 -9.83
C MET A 114 -6.81 2.48 -10.19
N GLN A 115 -5.65 3.08 -9.94
CA GLN A 115 -5.39 4.49 -10.26
C GLN A 115 -5.16 4.69 -11.75
N GLY A 116 -5.47 5.91 -12.25
CA GLY A 116 -5.30 6.24 -13.66
C GLY A 116 -3.84 6.49 -14.04
N VAL A 117 -3.14 7.26 -13.21
CA VAL A 117 -1.71 7.56 -13.38
C VAL A 117 -1.02 7.44 -12.01
N LEU A 118 0.01 6.63 -11.95
CA LEU A 118 0.80 6.44 -10.74
C LEU A 118 2.08 7.27 -10.82
N GLY A 119 2.11 8.37 -10.07
CA GLY A 119 3.30 9.21 -9.93
C GLY A 119 3.96 9.56 -11.28
N PRO A 120 5.16 9.03 -11.58
CA PRO A 120 5.84 9.28 -12.85
C PRO A 120 5.23 8.54 -14.05
N GLY A 121 4.07 7.87 -13.90
CA GLY A 121 3.40 7.15 -14.97
C GLY A 121 3.94 5.74 -15.23
N TYR A 122 4.73 5.20 -14.31
CA TYR A 122 5.37 3.90 -14.47
C TYR A 122 4.94 2.94 -13.37
N TYR A 123 4.06 2.00 -13.71
CA TYR A 123 3.70 0.89 -12.83
C TYR A 123 3.93 -0.44 -13.55
N PHE A 124 5.06 -1.07 -13.23
CA PHE A 124 5.55 -2.27 -13.91
C PHE A 124 5.08 -3.55 -13.21
N ILE A 125 3.77 -3.78 -13.20
CA ILE A 125 3.18 -4.94 -12.50
C ILE A 125 3.75 -6.28 -12.99
N LEU A 126 4.14 -6.36 -14.27
CA LEU A 126 4.65 -7.58 -14.89
C LEU A 126 6.18 -7.70 -14.86
N TRP A 127 6.87 -6.73 -14.24
CA TRP A 127 8.33 -6.84 -14.11
C TRP A 127 8.74 -8.08 -13.31
N PRO A 128 9.77 -8.85 -13.69
CA PRO A 128 10.77 -8.59 -14.74
C PRO A 128 10.39 -9.09 -16.15
N LEU A 129 9.19 -9.65 -16.35
CA LEU A 129 8.77 -10.22 -17.62
C LEU A 129 8.45 -9.14 -18.67
N SER A 130 8.00 -7.97 -18.22
CA SER A 130 7.64 -6.84 -19.10
C SER A 130 7.86 -5.52 -18.37
N ASN A 131 8.36 -4.53 -19.10
CA ASN A 131 8.48 -3.14 -18.61
C ASN A 131 7.26 -2.27 -19.05
N GLN A 132 6.18 -2.89 -19.49
CA GLN A 132 4.97 -2.15 -19.80
C GLN A 132 4.26 -1.73 -18.51
N SER A 133 3.90 -0.44 -18.45
CA SER A 133 3.07 0.08 -17.38
C SER A 133 1.61 -0.34 -17.60
N VAL A 134 0.98 -0.84 -16.54
CA VAL A 134 -0.42 -1.28 -16.56
C VAL A 134 -1.19 -0.57 -15.45
N SER A 135 -2.33 0.03 -15.78
CA SER A 135 -3.29 0.53 -14.80
C SER A 135 -4.71 0.31 -15.31
N PHE A 136 -5.66 0.11 -14.41
CA PHE A 136 -7.08 0.00 -14.81
C PHE A 136 -7.76 1.35 -14.96
N GLY A 137 -7.18 2.43 -14.40
CA GLY A 137 -7.71 3.77 -14.54
C GLY A 137 -9.12 3.96 -13.98
N LEU A 138 -9.50 3.22 -12.93
CA LEU A 138 -10.83 3.31 -12.33
C LEU A 138 -11.04 4.63 -11.61
N PHE A 139 -9.97 5.24 -11.11
CA PHE A 139 -10.01 6.51 -10.42
C PHE A 139 -9.08 7.50 -11.14
N PRO A 140 -9.59 8.67 -11.57
CA PRO A 140 -8.71 9.74 -12.04
C PRO A 140 -7.89 10.29 -10.86
N ASP A 141 -6.69 10.82 -11.16
CA ASP A 141 -5.78 11.34 -10.14
C ASP A 141 -6.41 12.43 -9.26
N SER A 142 -7.34 13.20 -9.82
CA SER A 142 -8.09 14.21 -9.07
C SER A 142 -9.07 13.62 -8.04
N ALA A 143 -9.45 12.37 -8.16
CA ALA A 143 -10.44 11.72 -7.29
C ALA A 143 -9.82 11.01 -6.08
N TRP A 144 -8.49 10.99 -5.93
CA TRP A 144 -7.84 10.26 -4.83
C TRP A 144 -8.29 10.74 -3.44
N TYR A 145 -8.58 12.02 -3.25
CA TYR A 145 -9.16 12.53 -1.99
C TYR A 145 -10.48 11.85 -1.66
N CYS A 146 -11.34 11.67 -2.67
CA CYS A 146 -12.61 10.98 -2.50
C CYS A 146 -12.39 9.50 -2.16
N VAL A 147 -11.43 8.85 -2.81
CA VAL A 147 -11.08 7.44 -2.53
C VAL A 147 -10.56 7.31 -1.10
N ALA A 148 -9.62 8.17 -0.67
CA ALA A 148 -9.11 8.18 0.68
C ALA A 148 -10.22 8.42 1.72
N PHE A 149 -11.13 9.37 1.46
CA PHE A 149 -12.27 9.64 2.33
C PHE A 149 -13.22 8.45 2.40
N LEU A 150 -13.64 7.90 1.25
CA LEU A 150 -14.61 6.80 1.20
C LEU A 150 -14.06 5.51 1.83
N THR A 151 -12.78 5.17 1.58
CA THR A 151 -12.15 4.00 2.18
C THR A 151 -11.98 4.16 3.69
N THR A 152 -11.64 5.35 4.15
CA THR A 152 -11.54 5.66 5.59
C THR A 152 -12.92 5.59 6.25
N LEU A 153 -13.94 6.16 5.62
CA LEU A 153 -15.31 6.08 6.10
C LEU A 153 -15.82 4.63 6.16
N ALA A 154 -15.56 3.84 5.12
CA ALA A 154 -15.90 2.42 5.10
C ALA A 154 -15.18 1.63 6.21
N ALA A 155 -13.89 1.89 6.43
CA ALA A 155 -13.13 1.28 7.52
C ALA A 155 -13.70 1.66 8.89
N PHE A 156 -14.11 2.90 9.07
CA PHE A 156 -14.76 3.38 10.29
C PHE A 156 -16.12 2.70 10.51
N LEU A 157 -16.99 2.72 9.51
CA LEU A 157 -18.34 2.15 9.58
C LEU A 157 -18.35 0.62 9.76
N THR A 158 -17.30 -0.08 9.35
CA THR A 158 -17.17 -1.53 9.53
C THR A 158 -16.53 -1.91 10.86
N ASN A 159 -16.03 -0.95 11.64
CA ASN A 159 -15.39 -1.20 12.93
C ASN A 159 -16.43 -1.49 14.04
N LYS A 160 -16.77 -2.78 14.18
CA LYS A 160 -17.78 -3.26 15.14
C LYS A 160 -17.49 -2.84 16.60
N SER A 161 -16.21 -2.80 17.00
CA SER A 161 -15.81 -2.41 18.35
C SER A 161 -16.13 -0.94 18.62
N LEU A 162 -15.82 -0.09 17.65
CA LEU A 162 -16.08 1.35 17.73
C LEU A 162 -17.58 1.64 17.75
N ILE A 163 -18.34 0.99 16.86
CA ILE A 163 -19.81 1.13 16.79
C ILE A 163 -20.45 0.71 18.11
N LYS A 164 -19.99 -0.41 18.72
CA LYS A 164 -20.48 -0.86 20.03
C LYS A 164 -20.20 0.16 21.14
N LYS A 165 -19.00 0.78 21.15
CA LYS A 165 -18.64 1.82 22.12
C LYS A 165 -19.50 3.08 21.95
N ILE A 166 -19.77 3.51 20.71
CA ILE A 166 -20.62 4.69 20.43
C ILE A 166 -22.05 4.43 20.91
N LYS A 167 -22.62 3.26 20.57
CA LYS A 167 -23.98 2.88 21.03
C LYS A 167 -24.11 2.86 22.56
N ALA A 168 -23.11 2.31 23.26
CA ALA A 168 -23.12 2.27 24.73
C ALA A 168 -22.96 3.64 25.40
N LYS A 169 -22.54 4.66 24.67
CA LYS A 169 -22.38 6.04 25.19
C LYS A 169 -23.61 6.90 24.93
N ILE A 170 -24.47 6.49 24.00
CA ILE A 170 -25.71 7.20 23.61
C ILE A 170 -26.92 6.62 24.36
N SER A 171 -26.86 5.39 24.80
CA SER A 171 -27.86 4.75 25.68
C SER A 171 -27.61 5.08 27.14
#